data_910f9a0b3171652a45e8205b6d88b916
#
_entry.id   910f9a0b3171652a45e8205b6d88b916
#
_cell.length_a   1.000
_cell.length_b   1.000
_cell.length_c   1.000
_cell.angle_alpha   90.00
_cell.angle_beta   90.00
_cell.angle_gamma   90.00
#
_symmetry.space_group_name_H-M   'P 1'
#
loop_
_entity.id
_entity.type
_entity.pdbx_description
1 polymer ?
#
loop_
_entity_poly.entity_id
_entity_poly.type
_entity_poly.pdbx_seq_one_letter_code
_entity_poly.pdbx_strand_id
1 'polypeptide(L)'
;MRIEDDDCCLDTSAAVEVVLKRESSALFNDFLAEADLVIAPTLLITEATNVFWKYQKFSDFPYDKCEKSIDHIVSLPDEYVNEMQLYRESFKLGCMLDHSVYDMIYLVLARRNNATLLTMDQRLVASAEKAGVNTV
;
A
#
# COMPACT_ATOMS: atom_id res chain seq x y z
N MET A 1 0.90 -23.88 14.82
CA MET A 1 -0.40 -23.19 14.98
C MET A 1 -0.22 -21.70 14.76
N ARG A 2 -1.02 -21.14 13.88
CA ARG A 2 -1.01 -19.71 13.66
C ARG A 2 -1.72 -19.02 14.82
N ILE A 3 -1.10 -18.01 15.40
CA ILE A 3 -1.64 -17.30 16.55
C ILE A 3 -2.16 -15.92 16.15
N GLU A 4 -1.66 -15.38 15.06
CA GLU A 4 -1.98 -14.03 14.58
C GLU A 4 -2.43 -14.06 13.13
N ASP A 5 -3.24 -13.08 12.76
CA ASP A 5 -3.60 -12.87 11.38
C ASP A 5 -2.35 -12.44 10.60
N ASP A 6 -2.12 -13.10 9.47
CA ASP A 6 -1.06 -12.71 8.55
C ASP A 6 -1.63 -11.83 7.44
N ASP A 7 -2.54 -10.95 7.78
CA ASP A 7 -3.10 -10.00 6.83
C ASP A 7 -2.07 -8.93 6.50
N CYS A 8 -2.04 -8.52 5.23
CA CYS A 8 -1.17 -7.46 4.75
C CYS A 8 -2.00 -6.31 4.21
N CYS A 9 -1.55 -5.09 4.47
CA CYS A 9 -2.07 -3.89 3.82
C CYS A 9 -1.01 -3.40 2.84
N LEU A 10 -1.38 -3.28 1.58
CA LEU A 10 -0.44 -2.97 0.49
C LEU A 10 -0.54 -1.50 0.11
N ASP A 11 0.57 -0.75 0.25
CA ASP A 11 0.59 0.62 -0.25
C ASP A 11 1.11 0.69 -1.69
N THR A 12 0.97 1.85 -2.29
CA THR A 12 1.35 2.07 -3.70
C THR A 12 2.84 1.83 -3.93
N SER A 13 3.68 2.28 -3.02
CA SER A 13 5.15 2.16 -3.20
C SER A 13 5.60 0.70 -3.23
N ALA A 14 5.04 -0.12 -2.35
CA ALA A 14 5.35 -1.56 -2.32
C ALA A 14 4.76 -2.26 -3.55
N ALA A 15 3.54 -1.90 -3.95
CA ALA A 15 2.90 -2.48 -5.14
C ALA A 15 3.71 -2.22 -6.41
N VAL A 16 4.20 -0.99 -6.59
CA VAL A 16 5.05 -0.63 -7.74
C VAL A 16 6.35 -1.44 -7.72
N GLU A 17 6.95 -1.58 -6.56
CA GLU A 17 8.18 -2.35 -6.37
C GLU A 17 8.00 -3.79 -6.83
N VAL A 18 6.88 -4.41 -6.43
CA VAL A 18 6.53 -5.79 -6.80
C VAL A 18 6.32 -5.94 -8.31
N VAL A 19 5.51 -5.07 -8.87
CA VAL A 19 5.10 -5.19 -10.28
C VAL A 19 6.25 -4.90 -11.23
N LEU A 20 7.12 -3.97 -10.88
CA LEU A 20 8.32 -3.66 -11.69
C LEU A 20 9.50 -4.55 -11.35
N LYS A 21 9.35 -5.51 -10.45
CA LYS A 21 10.37 -6.50 -10.06
C LYS A 21 11.68 -5.83 -9.64
N ARG A 22 11.56 -4.79 -8.82
CA ARG A 22 12.71 -4.05 -8.29
C ARG A 22 13.34 -4.80 -7.12
N GLU A 23 14.33 -4.18 -6.50
CA GLU A 23 15.21 -4.79 -5.50
C GLU A 23 14.46 -5.45 -4.34
N SER A 24 13.43 -4.80 -3.82
CA SER A 24 12.67 -5.31 -2.66
C SER A 24 11.49 -6.20 -3.02
N SER A 25 11.29 -6.48 -4.31
CA SER A 25 10.10 -7.23 -4.77
C SER A 25 10.03 -8.64 -4.18
N ALA A 26 11.15 -9.33 -4.02
CA ALA A 26 11.16 -10.68 -3.46
C ALA A 26 10.66 -10.69 -2.01
N LEU A 27 11.07 -9.72 -1.20
CA LEU A 27 10.62 -9.59 0.17
C LEU A 27 9.11 -9.38 0.25
N PHE A 28 8.57 -8.42 -0.52
CA PHE A 28 7.14 -8.15 -0.51
C PHE A 28 6.35 -9.32 -1.08
N ASN A 29 6.85 -9.99 -2.11
CA ASN A 29 6.21 -11.17 -2.67
C ASN A 29 6.06 -12.28 -1.65
N ASP A 30 7.05 -12.49 -0.78
CA ASP A 30 6.98 -13.49 0.28
C ASP A 30 5.83 -13.19 1.24
N PHE A 31 5.68 -11.92 1.65
CA PHE A 31 4.57 -11.52 2.52
C PHE A 31 3.22 -11.66 1.83
N LEU A 32 3.13 -11.25 0.57
CA LEU A 32 1.88 -11.38 -0.19
C LEU A 32 1.47 -12.83 -0.39
N ALA A 33 2.44 -13.71 -0.65
CA ALA A 33 2.16 -15.14 -0.86
C ALA A 33 1.69 -15.83 0.43
N GLU A 34 2.20 -15.42 1.59
CA GLU A 34 1.86 -16.03 2.87
C GLU A 34 0.65 -15.38 3.54
N ALA A 35 0.20 -14.22 3.06
CA ALA A 35 -0.91 -13.51 3.66
C ALA A 35 -2.21 -14.29 3.55
N ASP A 36 -2.99 -14.28 4.62
CA ASP A 36 -4.36 -14.79 4.59
C ASP A 36 -5.24 -13.89 3.74
N LEU A 37 -5.02 -12.59 3.85
CA LEU A 37 -5.78 -11.58 3.14
C LEU A 37 -4.88 -10.39 2.84
N VAL A 38 -4.88 -9.95 1.59
CA VAL A 38 -4.21 -8.72 1.16
C VAL A 38 -5.27 -7.65 0.97
N ILE A 39 -5.17 -6.56 1.72
CA ILE A 39 -6.14 -5.47 1.69
C ILE A 39 -5.48 -4.18 1.23
N ALA A 40 -6.26 -3.30 0.65
CA ALA A 40 -5.81 -1.97 0.28
C ALA A 40 -7.00 -1.00 0.25
N PRO A 41 -6.76 0.30 0.46
CA PRO A 41 -7.80 1.27 0.21
C PRO A 41 -7.97 1.47 -1.30
N THR A 42 -9.15 1.91 -1.73
CA THR A 42 -9.38 2.21 -3.15
C THR A 42 -8.45 3.31 -3.67
N LEU A 43 -7.89 4.11 -2.78
CA LEU A 43 -6.84 5.09 -3.10
C LEU A 43 -5.66 4.46 -3.86
N LEU A 44 -5.35 3.19 -3.60
CA LEU A 44 -4.29 2.47 -4.32
C LEU A 44 -4.48 2.55 -5.83
N ILE A 45 -5.70 2.39 -6.30
CA ILE A 45 -6.01 2.40 -7.73
C ILE A 45 -5.64 3.77 -8.34
N THR A 46 -6.06 4.85 -7.70
CA THR A 46 -5.79 6.21 -8.17
C THR A 46 -4.30 6.53 -8.13
N GLU A 47 -3.65 6.21 -7.03
CA GLU A 47 -2.23 6.48 -6.87
C GLU A 47 -1.37 5.68 -7.84
N ALA A 48 -1.66 4.40 -8.02
CA ALA A 48 -0.93 3.56 -8.98
C ALA A 48 -1.10 4.07 -10.40
N THR A 49 -2.31 4.44 -10.77
CA THR A 49 -2.59 5.01 -12.09
C THR A 49 -1.76 6.28 -12.32
N ASN A 50 -1.69 7.14 -11.31
CA ASN A 50 -0.91 8.37 -11.39
C ASN A 50 0.61 8.11 -11.49
N VAL A 51 1.11 7.10 -10.79
CA VAL A 51 2.54 6.72 -10.86
C VAL A 51 2.90 6.35 -12.31
N PHE A 52 2.09 5.53 -12.96
CA PHE A 52 2.38 5.09 -14.33
C PHE A 52 2.09 6.19 -15.37
N TRP A 53 1.17 7.11 -15.07
CA TRP A 53 1.03 8.32 -15.88
C TRP A 53 2.35 9.11 -15.89
N LYS A 54 2.98 9.28 -14.73
CA LYS A 54 4.28 9.97 -14.63
C LYS A 54 5.39 9.21 -15.38
N TYR A 55 5.42 7.89 -15.27
CA TYR A 55 6.42 7.09 -15.97
C TYR A 55 6.26 7.20 -17.48
N GLN A 56 5.05 7.17 -17.98
CA GLN A 56 4.79 7.32 -19.41
C GLN A 56 5.20 8.72 -19.89
N LYS A 57 4.84 9.75 -19.13
CA LYS A 57 5.11 11.14 -19.51
C LYS A 57 6.60 11.52 -19.39
N PHE A 58 7.26 11.11 -18.32
CA PHE A 58 8.61 11.60 -18.00
C PHE A 58 9.72 10.57 -18.18
N SER A 59 9.42 9.31 -18.29
CA SER A 59 10.42 8.24 -18.39
C SER A 59 10.23 7.34 -19.60
N ASP A 60 9.38 7.73 -20.52
CA ASP A 60 9.12 7.02 -21.79
C ASP A 60 8.74 5.55 -21.61
N PHE A 61 8.05 5.22 -20.52
CA PHE A 61 7.49 3.88 -20.38
C PHE A 61 6.44 3.66 -21.45
N PRO A 62 6.49 2.53 -22.18
CA PRO A 62 5.47 2.26 -23.20
C PRO A 62 4.07 2.24 -22.58
N TYR A 63 3.10 2.81 -23.30
CA TYR A 63 1.72 2.89 -22.84
C TYR A 63 1.17 1.51 -22.44
N ASP A 64 1.39 0.51 -23.29
CA ASP A 64 0.89 -0.87 -23.01
C ASP A 64 1.47 -1.45 -21.73
N LYS A 65 2.74 -1.18 -21.47
CA LYS A 65 3.41 -1.63 -20.26
C LYS A 65 2.83 -0.94 -19.02
N CYS A 66 2.51 0.35 -19.15
CA CYS A 66 1.85 1.09 -18.07
C CYS A 66 0.48 0.50 -17.75
N GLU A 67 -0.35 0.26 -18.77
CA GLU A 67 -1.68 -0.32 -18.57
C GLU A 67 -1.61 -1.69 -17.88
N LYS A 68 -0.73 -2.56 -18.36
CA LYS A 68 -0.56 -3.89 -17.78
C LYS A 68 -0.08 -3.82 -16.34
N SER A 69 0.82 -2.89 -16.05
CA SER A 69 1.33 -2.72 -14.69
C SER A 69 0.24 -2.23 -13.75
N ILE A 70 -0.58 -1.27 -14.18
CA ILE A 70 -1.72 -0.78 -13.40
C ILE A 70 -2.69 -1.93 -13.10
N ASP A 71 -3.08 -2.69 -14.13
CA ASP A 71 -4.01 -3.81 -13.97
C ASP A 71 -3.44 -4.86 -13.02
N HIS A 72 -2.14 -5.11 -13.09
CA HIS A 72 -1.48 -6.06 -12.20
C HIS A 72 -1.56 -5.57 -10.75
N ILE A 73 -1.26 -4.30 -10.49
CA ILE A 73 -1.36 -3.72 -9.14
C ILE A 73 -2.79 -3.83 -8.61
N VAL A 74 -3.77 -3.46 -9.42
CA VAL A 74 -5.19 -3.50 -9.02
C VAL A 74 -5.63 -4.90 -8.65
N SER A 75 -5.02 -5.92 -9.25
CA SER A 75 -5.34 -7.32 -8.98
C SER A 75 -4.67 -7.89 -7.73
N LEU A 76 -3.66 -7.22 -7.16
CA LEU A 76 -2.93 -7.75 -6.01
C LEU A 76 -3.74 -7.84 -4.73
N PRO A 77 -4.54 -6.83 -4.34
CA PRO A 77 -5.37 -6.97 -3.14
C PRO A 77 -6.53 -7.93 -3.36
N ASP A 78 -6.83 -8.69 -2.31
CA ASP A 78 -8.03 -9.54 -2.27
C ASP A 78 -9.29 -8.71 -2.01
N GLU A 79 -9.15 -7.65 -1.21
CA GLU A 79 -10.24 -6.77 -0.85
C GLU A 79 -9.82 -5.31 -0.88
N TYR A 80 -10.74 -4.46 -1.28
CA TYR A 80 -10.58 -3.01 -1.23
C TYR A 80 -11.53 -2.40 -0.23
N VAL A 81 -11.05 -1.38 0.50
CA VAL A 81 -11.86 -0.60 1.43
C VAL A 81 -11.94 0.84 0.94
N ASN A 82 -13.14 1.37 0.85
CA ASN A 82 -13.36 2.73 0.36
C ASN A 82 -12.92 3.76 1.40
N GLU A 83 -12.30 4.85 0.95
CA GLU A 83 -11.84 5.96 1.82
C GLU A 83 -12.99 6.58 2.62
N MET A 84 -14.22 6.42 2.18
CA MET A 84 -15.38 6.87 2.95
C MET A 84 -15.41 6.28 4.35
N GLN A 85 -14.81 5.10 4.53
CA GLN A 85 -14.75 4.43 5.83
C GLN A 85 -13.52 4.84 6.65
N LEU A 86 -12.56 5.53 6.05
CA LEU A 86 -11.24 5.74 6.65
C LEU A 86 -10.88 7.21 6.85
N TYR A 87 -11.56 8.14 6.18
CA TYR A 87 -11.08 9.51 6.07
C TYR A 87 -11.01 10.25 7.40
N ARG A 88 -12.00 10.07 8.26
CA ARG A 88 -12.08 10.83 9.53
C ARG A 88 -10.94 10.46 10.47
N GLU A 89 -10.71 9.19 10.66
CA GLU A 89 -9.61 8.71 11.50
C GLU A 89 -8.25 9.06 10.88
N SER A 90 -8.16 9.03 9.55
CA SER A 90 -6.94 9.39 8.83
C SER A 90 -6.60 10.86 9.02
N PHE A 91 -7.59 11.73 9.01
CA PHE A 91 -7.40 13.15 9.31
C PHE A 91 -6.87 13.34 10.73
N LYS A 92 -7.51 12.71 11.69
CA LYS A 92 -7.10 12.81 13.10
C LYS A 92 -5.66 12.32 13.29
N LEU A 93 -5.34 11.18 12.74
CA LEU A 93 -4.00 10.59 12.86
C LEU A 93 -2.96 11.45 12.15
N GLY A 94 -3.31 12.01 10.99
CA GLY A 94 -2.42 12.91 10.26
C GLY A 94 -2.08 14.16 11.07
N CYS A 95 -3.06 14.73 11.77
CA CYS A 95 -2.82 15.86 12.66
C CYS A 95 -1.93 15.47 13.84
N MET A 96 -2.14 14.30 14.41
CA MET A 96 -1.37 13.82 15.56
C MET A 96 0.09 13.50 15.20
N LEU A 97 0.32 12.93 14.04
CA LEU A 97 1.65 12.48 13.62
C LEU A 97 2.34 13.43 12.64
N ASP A 98 1.69 14.55 12.31
CA ASP A 98 2.20 15.52 11.33
C ASP A 98 2.58 14.86 10.02
N HIS A 99 1.64 14.09 9.46
CA HIS A 99 1.84 13.31 8.26
C HIS A 99 0.63 13.46 7.32
N SER A 100 0.87 13.40 6.02
CA SER A 100 -0.21 13.59 5.04
C SER A 100 -1.32 12.55 5.19
N VAL A 101 -2.54 12.97 4.93
CA VAL A 101 -3.72 12.10 5.04
C VAL A 101 -3.65 10.90 4.09
N TYR A 102 -3.06 11.07 2.91
CA TYR A 102 -2.95 9.97 1.94
C TYR A 102 -2.28 8.74 2.54
N ASP A 103 -1.14 8.92 3.19
CA ASP A 103 -0.43 7.83 3.84
C ASP A 103 -1.17 7.30 5.06
N MET A 104 -1.88 8.18 5.77
CA MET A 104 -2.65 7.78 6.94
C MET A 104 -3.82 6.86 6.57
N ILE A 105 -4.36 6.98 5.37
CA ILE A 105 -5.42 6.07 4.90
C ILE A 105 -4.93 4.63 4.91
N TYR A 106 -3.72 4.37 4.43
CA TYR A 106 -3.12 3.04 4.51
C TYR A 106 -2.86 2.61 5.95
N LEU A 107 -2.33 3.51 6.75
CA LEU A 107 -1.98 3.22 8.13
C LEU A 107 -3.21 2.88 8.98
N VAL A 108 -4.27 3.64 8.82
CA VAL A 108 -5.55 3.40 9.52
C VAL A 108 -6.13 2.05 9.12
N LEU A 109 -6.12 1.75 7.83
CA LEU A 109 -6.63 0.47 7.34
C LEU A 109 -5.85 -0.70 7.95
N ALA A 110 -4.53 -0.60 7.93
CA ALA A 110 -3.67 -1.63 8.53
C ALA A 110 -3.96 -1.78 10.02
N ARG A 111 -4.07 -0.66 10.75
CA ARG A 111 -4.31 -0.69 12.21
C ARG A 111 -5.65 -1.32 12.55
N ARG A 112 -6.70 -1.00 11.81
CA ARG A 112 -8.05 -1.56 12.06
C ARG A 112 -8.10 -3.07 11.89
N ASN A 113 -7.26 -3.61 11.02
CA ASN A 113 -7.26 -5.03 10.68
C ASN A 113 -6.09 -5.78 11.32
N ASN A 114 -5.31 -5.12 12.15
CA ASN A 114 -4.09 -5.70 12.72
C ASN A 114 -3.19 -6.30 11.63
N ALA A 115 -3.12 -5.63 10.49
CA ALA A 115 -2.37 -6.08 9.32
C ALA A 115 -0.96 -5.50 9.31
N THR A 116 -0.04 -6.21 8.67
CA THR A 116 1.30 -5.70 8.41
C THR A 116 1.26 -4.78 7.21
N LEU A 117 1.77 -3.56 7.36
CA LEU A 117 1.81 -2.58 6.27
C LEU A 117 3.06 -2.80 5.42
N LEU A 118 2.85 -3.06 4.14
CA LEU A 118 3.94 -3.22 3.17
C LEU A 118 4.17 -1.87 2.48
N THR A 119 5.34 -1.28 2.71
CA THR A 119 5.65 0.05 2.18
C THR A 119 7.15 0.22 1.94
N MET A 120 7.51 1.03 0.94
CA MET A 120 8.89 1.47 0.70
C MET A 120 9.19 2.80 1.38
N ASP A 121 8.17 3.48 1.91
CA ASP A 121 8.30 4.84 2.43
C ASP A 121 8.75 4.81 3.89
N GLN A 122 10.00 5.19 4.14
CA GLN A 122 10.60 5.18 5.49
C GLN A 122 9.92 6.16 6.44
N ARG A 123 9.36 7.24 5.93
CA ARG A 123 8.62 8.20 6.75
C ARG A 123 7.31 7.58 7.23
N LEU A 124 6.66 6.80 6.37
CA LEU A 124 5.46 6.06 6.74
C LEU A 124 5.78 4.94 7.75
N VAL A 125 6.91 4.27 7.58
CA VAL A 125 7.39 3.28 8.56
C VAL A 125 7.52 3.91 9.94
N ALA A 126 8.10 5.09 10.04
CA ALA A 126 8.25 5.79 11.32
C ALA A 126 6.90 6.15 11.94
N SER A 127 5.94 6.61 11.14
CA SER A 127 4.58 6.91 11.61
C SER A 127 3.86 5.63 12.05
N ALA A 128 4.02 4.53 11.32
CA ALA A 128 3.43 3.25 11.66
C ALA A 128 3.93 2.75 13.01
N GLU A 129 5.22 2.89 13.26
CA GLU A 129 5.82 2.51 14.55
C GLU A 129 5.16 3.26 15.71
N LYS A 130 4.96 4.58 15.56
CA LYS A 130 4.28 5.41 16.55
C LYS A 130 2.83 5.00 16.77
N ALA A 131 2.18 4.50 15.74
CA ALA A 131 0.77 4.06 15.78
C ALA A 131 0.60 2.59 16.18
N GLY A 132 1.69 1.86 16.42
CA GLY A 132 1.64 0.45 16.81
C GLY A 132 1.33 -0.49 15.66
N VAL A 133 1.66 -0.10 14.43
CA VAL A 133 1.43 -0.93 13.23
C VAL A 133 2.75 -1.54 12.78
N ASN A 134 2.75 -2.84 12.54
CA ASN A 134 3.92 -3.54 12.00
C ASN A 134 4.13 -3.18 10.53
N THR A 135 5.39 -3.07 10.15
CA THR A 135 5.77 -2.77 8.75
C THR A 135 6.82 -3.76 8.26
N VAL A 136 6.96 -3.77 6.95
CA VAL A 136 8.02 -4.53 6.27
C VAL A 136 8.72 -3.63 5.28
#